data_fddcdfdfdbdd8a63ab9555e7d5a6eefd
#
_entry.id   fddcdfdfdbdd8a63ab9555e7d5a6eefd
#
_cell.length_a   1.000
_cell.length_b   1.000
_cell.length_c   1.000
_cell.angle_alpha   90.00
_cell.angle_beta   90.00
_cell.angle_gamma   90.00
#
_symmetry.space_group_name_H-M   'P 1'
#
loop_
_entity.id
_entity.type
_entity.pdbx_description
1 polymer ?
#
loop_
_entity_poly.entity_id
_entity_poly.type
_entity_poly.pdbx_seq_one_letter_code
_entity_poly.pdbx_strand_id
1 'polypeptide(L)'
;IISIARLVENKQIKHQVEVIKQLVTKHPNIQLNIYGHGNGLSEYRQLVEDYHLSEHVKFHGFKTHINEEIAKAELMLSTSKMEGFGLAILESLSVGTPVISYDVDYGPSELIQDGFNGYLVPQGDINQMVEKVDQLLNNTQKLQQFSINSIESAQQYNATTISTKWQNILN
;
A
#
# COMPACT_ATOMS: atom_id res chain seq x y z
N ILE A 1 -8.71 3.04 -2.25
CA ILE A 1 -7.44 2.55 -1.64
C ILE A 1 -7.36 1.04 -1.80
N ILE A 2 -6.16 0.50 -1.97
CA ILE A 2 -5.91 -0.94 -2.04
C ILE A 2 -4.89 -1.38 -0.96
N SER A 3 -4.99 -2.64 -0.52
CA SER A 3 -3.99 -3.32 0.28
C SER A 3 -3.81 -4.75 -0.22
N ILE A 4 -2.56 -5.19 -0.35
CA ILE A 4 -2.21 -6.53 -0.79
C ILE A 4 -1.30 -7.16 0.25
N ALA A 5 -1.84 -8.10 1.00
CA ALA A 5 -1.10 -8.70 2.11
C ALA A 5 -1.65 -10.05 2.51
N ARG A 6 -0.79 -10.90 3.08
CA ARG A 6 -1.27 -12.02 3.88
C ARG A 6 -2.01 -11.48 5.11
N LEU A 7 -3.15 -12.06 5.45
CA LEU A 7 -3.96 -11.62 6.59
C LEU A 7 -3.43 -12.26 7.88
N VAL A 8 -2.26 -11.81 8.29
CA VAL A 8 -1.53 -12.26 9.49
C VAL A 8 -1.10 -11.08 10.33
N GLU A 9 -0.81 -11.29 11.61
CA GLU A 9 -0.48 -10.23 12.57
C GLU A 9 0.63 -9.28 12.08
N ASN A 10 1.69 -9.83 11.47
CA ASN A 10 2.81 -9.03 10.96
C ASN A 10 2.39 -7.93 9.97
N LYS A 11 1.28 -8.11 9.26
CA LYS A 11 0.78 -7.15 8.25
C LYS A 11 -0.08 -6.03 8.83
N GLN A 12 -0.41 -6.11 10.11
CA GLN A 12 -1.12 -5.09 10.90
C GLN A 12 -2.36 -4.51 10.16
N ILE A 13 -3.18 -5.37 9.56
CA ILE A 13 -4.41 -4.96 8.85
C ILE A 13 -5.34 -4.14 9.76
N LYS A 14 -5.30 -4.36 11.07
CA LYS A 14 -6.06 -3.56 12.04
C LYS A 14 -5.74 -2.06 11.93
N HIS A 15 -4.48 -1.71 11.70
CA HIS A 15 -4.08 -0.31 11.54
C HIS A 15 -4.68 0.31 10.28
N GLN A 16 -4.79 -0.45 9.18
CA GLN A 16 -5.46 0.03 7.97
C GLN A 16 -6.95 0.28 8.21
N VAL A 17 -7.62 -0.62 8.94
CA VAL A 17 -9.02 -0.45 9.32
C VAL A 17 -9.21 0.81 10.20
N GLU A 18 -8.29 1.05 11.14
CA GLU A 18 -8.30 2.24 11.99
C GLU A 18 -8.06 3.54 11.20
N VAL A 19 -7.20 3.50 10.18
CA VAL A 19 -7.00 4.63 9.24
C VAL A 19 -8.31 4.95 8.52
N ILE A 20 -9.01 3.95 7.98
CA ILE A 20 -10.31 4.18 7.32
C ILE A 20 -11.36 4.72 8.28
N LYS A 21 -11.43 4.19 9.51
CA LYS A 21 -12.34 4.68 10.55
C LYS A 21 -12.18 6.18 10.80
N GLN A 22 -10.94 6.67 10.83
CA GLN A 22 -10.68 8.10 11.04
C GLN A 22 -10.97 8.94 9.79
N LEU A 23 -10.85 8.36 8.59
CA LEU A 23 -11.03 9.09 7.33
C LEU A 23 -12.48 9.13 6.83
N VAL A 24 -13.33 8.18 7.22
CA VAL A 24 -14.69 8.06 6.67
C VAL A 24 -15.55 9.31 6.86
N THR A 25 -15.34 10.07 7.91
CA THR A 25 -16.07 11.32 8.17
C THR A 25 -15.69 12.44 7.20
N LYS A 26 -14.44 12.47 6.74
CA LYS A 26 -13.93 13.45 5.78
C LYS A 26 -14.11 12.99 4.33
N HIS A 27 -14.02 11.69 4.11
CA HIS A 27 -14.12 11.03 2.80
C HIS A 27 -15.24 9.97 2.83
N PRO A 28 -16.53 10.37 2.77
CA PRO A 28 -17.64 9.43 2.94
C PRO A 28 -17.73 8.33 1.87
N ASN A 29 -17.04 8.48 0.75
CA ASN A 29 -16.98 7.48 -0.32
C ASN A 29 -15.70 6.66 -0.31
N ILE A 30 -14.85 6.82 0.72
CA ILE A 30 -13.58 6.08 0.81
C ILE A 30 -13.83 4.58 0.89
N GLN A 31 -13.04 3.82 0.14
CA GLN A 31 -13.07 2.36 0.20
C GLN A 31 -11.65 1.81 0.33
N LEU A 32 -11.48 0.83 1.19
CA LEU A 32 -10.28 0.00 1.30
C LEU A 32 -10.59 -1.40 0.80
N ASN A 33 -9.98 -1.77 -0.30
CA ASN A 33 -10.07 -3.09 -0.91
C ASN A 33 -8.85 -3.93 -0.51
N ILE A 34 -9.05 -4.97 0.27
CA ILE A 34 -7.99 -5.82 0.82
C ILE A 34 -7.96 -7.14 0.05
N TYR A 35 -6.83 -7.42 -0.59
CA TYR A 35 -6.56 -8.65 -1.33
C TYR A 35 -5.53 -9.51 -0.58
N GLY A 36 -5.85 -10.78 -0.43
CA GLY A 36 -5.03 -11.77 0.23
C GLY A 36 -5.83 -12.70 1.14
N HIS A 37 -5.13 -13.62 1.78
CA HIS A 37 -5.72 -14.58 2.69
C HIS A 37 -4.83 -14.78 3.93
N GLY A 38 -5.38 -15.34 4.97
CA GLY A 38 -4.66 -15.64 6.21
C GLY A 38 -5.60 -15.91 7.37
N ASN A 39 -5.04 -16.37 8.47
CA ASN A 39 -5.79 -16.78 9.65
C ASN A 39 -6.45 -15.62 10.42
N GLY A 40 -6.05 -14.38 10.18
CA GLY A 40 -6.64 -13.17 10.78
C GLY A 40 -7.94 -12.71 10.15
N LEU A 41 -8.41 -13.32 9.03
CA LEU A 41 -9.55 -12.80 8.26
C LEU A 41 -10.82 -12.64 9.13
N SER A 42 -11.14 -13.64 9.97
CA SER A 42 -12.36 -13.59 10.78
C SER A 42 -12.30 -12.47 11.83
N GLU A 43 -11.14 -12.28 12.45
CA GLU A 43 -10.89 -11.20 13.40
C GLU A 43 -11.00 -9.81 12.73
N TYR A 44 -10.43 -9.66 11.55
CA TYR A 44 -10.50 -8.39 10.83
C TYR A 44 -11.91 -8.06 10.32
N ARG A 45 -12.69 -9.08 9.91
CA ARG A 45 -14.11 -8.89 9.57
C ARG A 45 -14.91 -8.43 10.77
N GLN A 46 -14.71 -9.08 11.94
CA GLN A 46 -15.38 -8.67 13.17
C GLN A 46 -15.04 -7.21 13.53
N LEU A 47 -13.77 -6.82 13.44
CA LEU A 47 -13.34 -5.45 13.69
C LEU A 47 -14.02 -4.44 12.75
N VAL A 48 -14.17 -4.79 11.48
CA VAL A 48 -14.87 -3.95 10.49
C VAL A 48 -16.35 -3.79 10.83
N GLU A 49 -17.02 -4.87 11.29
CA GLU A 49 -18.40 -4.83 11.77
C GLU A 49 -18.55 -4.00 13.04
N ASP A 50 -17.68 -4.20 14.03
CA ASP A 50 -17.67 -3.46 15.30
C ASP A 50 -17.50 -1.95 15.09
N TYR A 51 -16.75 -1.57 14.05
CA TYR A 51 -16.54 -0.17 13.68
C TYR A 51 -17.58 0.37 12.68
N HIS A 52 -18.57 -0.44 12.28
CA HIS A 52 -19.59 -0.07 11.28
C HIS A 52 -19.00 0.35 9.92
N LEU A 53 -17.90 -0.31 9.51
CA LEU A 53 -17.16 0.01 8.29
C LEU A 53 -17.41 -0.98 7.14
N SER A 54 -18.45 -1.82 7.22
CA SER A 54 -18.72 -2.87 6.23
C SER A 54 -18.94 -2.34 4.80
N GLU A 55 -19.36 -1.07 4.65
CA GLU A 55 -19.46 -0.43 3.34
C GLU A 55 -18.14 0.17 2.84
N HIS A 56 -17.16 0.35 3.72
CA HIS A 56 -15.89 1.00 3.43
C HIS A 56 -14.69 0.05 3.33
N VAL A 57 -14.77 -1.13 3.96
CA VAL A 57 -13.67 -2.11 3.95
C VAL A 57 -14.16 -3.44 3.39
N LYS A 58 -13.56 -3.88 2.30
CA LYS A 58 -13.93 -5.11 1.60
C LYS A 58 -12.75 -6.09 1.53
N PHE A 59 -13.00 -7.37 1.85
CA PHE A 59 -12.02 -8.45 1.76
C PHE A 59 -12.33 -9.32 0.54
N HIS A 60 -11.44 -9.31 -0.45
CA HIS A 60 -11.64 -9.96 -1.76
C HIS A 60 -10.99 -11.34 -1.88
N GLY A 61 -10.19 -11.74 -0.86
CA GLY A 61 -9.41 -12.98 -0.96
C GLY A 61 -8.21 -12.83 -1.90
N PHE A 62 -7.65 -13.97 -2.32
CA PHE A 62 -6.50 -14.00 -3.22
C PHE A 62 -6.94 -13.79 -4.68
N LYS A 63 -6.15 -13.01 -5.42
CA LYS A 63 -6.37 -12.76 -6.84
C LYS A 63 -5.05 -12.91 -7.63
N THR A 64 -5.08 -13.67 -8.73
CA THR A 64 -3.89 -13.97 -9.55
C THR A 64 -3.46 -12.79 -10.44
N HIS A 65 -4.41 -12.04 -11.00
CA HIS A 65 -4.13 -10.86 -11.83
C HIS A 65 -4.41 -9.58 -11.05
N ILE A 66 -3.61 -9.35 -10.01
CA ILE A 66 -3.83 -8.27 -9.06
C ILE A 66 -3.51 -6.88 -9.64
N ASN A 67 -2.62 -6.78 -10.62
CA ASN A 67 -2.18 -5.50 -11.20
C ASN A 67 -3.33 -4.67 -11.77
N GLU A 68 -4.37 -5.30 -12.31
CA GLU A 68 -5.56 -4.61 -12.79
C GLU A 68 -6.34 -3.93 -11.66
N GLU A 69 -6.36 -4.53 -10.48
CA GLU A 69 -7.03 -3.94 -9.31
C GLU A 69 -6.16 -2.85 -8.67
N ILE A 70 -4.84 -3.05 -8.66
CA ILE A 70 -3.91 -2.02 -8.18
C ILE A 70 -4.05 -0.77 -9.03
N ALA A 71 -4.04 -0.90 -10.36
CA ALA A 71 -4.14 0.23 -11.29
C ALA A 71 -5.45 1.04 -11.19
N LYS A 72 -6.52 0.47 -10.60
CA LYS A 72 -7.78 1.16 -10.34
C LYS A 72 -7.77 1.95 -9.03
N ALA A 73 -6.80 1.70 -8.17
CA ALA A 73 -6.72 2.33 -6.86
C ALA A 73 -5.95 3.66 -6.94
N GLU A 74 -6.36 4.63 -6.15
CA GLU A 74 -5.66 5.92 -6.03
C GLU A 74 -4.34 5.79 -5.29
N LEU A 75 -4.29 4.91 -4.28
CA LEU A 75 -3.08 4.62 -3.51
C LEU A 75 -3.16 3.25 -2.85
N MET A 76 -1.99 2.71 -2.46
CA MET A 76 -1.87 1.50 -1.68
C MET A 76 -1.44 1.82 -0.24
N LEU A 77 -2.00 1.10 0.75
CA LEU A 77 -1.53 1.10 2.14
C LEU A 77 -0.72 -0.17 2.44
N SER A 78 0.42 0.01 3.12
CA SER A 78 1.26 -1.06 3.66
C SER A 78 1.58 -0.77 5.12
N THR A 79 1.12 -1.63 6.03
CA THR A 79 1.26 -1.45 7.48
C THR A 79 2.06 -2.56 8.15
N SER A 80 2.94 -3.21 7.41
CA SER A 80 3.74 -4.33 7.92
C SER A 80 4.67 -3.90 9.06
N LYS A 81 4.83 -4.78 10.07
CA LYS A 81 5.88 -4.64 11.10
C LYS A 81 7.28 -4.89 10.54
N MET A 82 7.35 -5.73 9.52
CA MET A 82 8.60 -6.14 8.86
C MET A 82 8.30 -6.55 7.42
N GLU A 83 9.17 -6.14 6.53
CA GLU A 83 9.19 -6.56 5.13
C GLU A 83 10.58 -7.10 4.78
N GLY A 84 10.64 -8.01 3.79
CA GLY A 84 11.91 -8.37 3.19
C GLY A 84 12.28 -7.37 2.09
N PHE A 85 11.63 -7.47 0.94
CA PHE A 85 11.82 -6.56 -0.19
C PHE A 85 10.59 -5.67 -0.45
N GLY A 86 9.37 -6.19 -0.17
CA GLY A 86 8.13 -5.45 -0.43
C GLY A 86 7.61 -5.61 -1.87
N LEU A 87 7.51 -6.86 -2.37
CA LEU A 87 7.03 -7.12 -3.73
C LEU A 87 5.69 -6.44 -4.05
N ALA A 88 4.75 -6.44 -3.11
CA ALA A 88 3.46 -5.76 -3.30
C ALA A 88 3.63 -4.24 -3.48
N ILE A 89 4.61 -3.63 -2.80
CA ILE A 89 4.96 -2.21 -2.98
C ILE A 89 5.50 -2.00 -4.39
N LEU A 90 6.43 -2.83 -4.85
CA LEU A 90 6.98 -2.73 -6.20
C LEU A 90 5.91 -2.95 -7.28
N GLU A 91 5.02 -3.92 -7.11
CA GLU A 91 3.88 -4.16 -8.01
C GLU A 91 2.98 -2.91 -8.08
N SER A 92 2.70 -2.27 -6.95
CA SER A 92 1.92 -1.04 -6.89
C SER A 92 2.59 0.10 -7.66
N LEU A 93 3.85 0.37 -7.37
CA LEU A 93 4.60 1.43 -8.05
C LEU A 93 4.71 1.17 -9.56
N SER A 94 4.86 -0.09 -9.98
CA SER A 94 5.04 -0.47 -11.39
C SER A 94 3.83 -0.15 -12.28
N VAL A 95 2.64 -0.10 -11.70
CA VAL A 95 1.39 0.28 -12.40
C VAL A 95 0.94 1.71 -12.12
N GLY A 96 1.78 2.50 -11.44
CA GLY A 96 1.52 3.91 -11.18
C GLY A 96 0.65 4.18 -9.96
N THR A 97 0.51 3.23 -9.04
CA THR A 97 -0.24 3.43 -7.81
C THR A 97 0.74 3.75 -6.67
N PRO A 98 0.77 5.00 -6.17
CA PRO A 98 1.67 5.41 -5.10
C PRO A 98 1.35 4.68 -3.80
N VAL A 99 2.36 4.56 -2.92
CA VAL A 99 2.25 3.78 -1.70
C VAL A 99 2.47 4.64 -0.47
N ILE A 100 1.62 4.48 0.54
CA ILE A 100 1.87 4.97 1.89
C ILE A 100 2.17 3.75 2.77
N SER A 101 3.39 3.70 3.30
CA SER A 101 3.90 2.55 4.05
C SER A 101 4.47 2.97 5.39
N TYR A 102 4.42 2.05 6.36
CA TYR A 102 5.31 2.18 7.51
C TYR A 102 6.78 2.10 7.06
N ASP A 103 7.59 2.96 7.62
CA ASP A 103 9.05 2.91 7.51
C ASP A 103 9.55 1.82 8.47
N VAL A 104 9.89 0.69 7.88
CA VAL A 104 10.41 -0.47 8.61
C VAL A 104 11.71 -0.93 7.96
N ASP A 105 12.54 -1.62 8.72
CA ASP A 105 13.80 -2.16 8.23
C ASP A 105 13.57 -2.99 6.97
N TYR A 106 14.35 -2.68 5.93
CA TYR A 106 14.33 -3.27 4.58
C TYR A 106 13.04 -3.02 3.79
N GLY A 107 13.12 -3.07 2.48
CA GLY A 107 12.01 -3.04 1.53
C GLY A 107 11.35 -1.68 1.34
N PRO A 108 10.50 -1.17 2.24
CA PRO A 108 9.76 0.07 1.97
C PRO A 108 10.65 1.27 1.63
N SER A 109 11.69 1.56 2.42
CA SER A 109 12.62 2.67 2.19
C SER A 109 13.55 2.50 0.98
N GLU A 110 13.66 1.28 0.44
CA GLU A 110 14.38 1.03 -0.80
C GLU A 110 13.52 1.30 -2.04
N LEU A 111 12.20 1.18 -1.92
CA LEU A 111 11.23 1.31 -3.01
C LEU A 111 10.52 2.65 -3.01
N ILE A 112 10.23 3.19 -1.82
CA ILE A 112 9.51 4.43 -1.64
C ILE A 112 10.49 5.56 -1.34
N GLN A 113 10.52 6.55 -2.20
CA GLN A 113 11.17 7.83 -1.96
C GLN A 113 10.12 8.78 -1.37
N ASP A 114 10.29 9.10 -0.08
CA ASP A 114 9.33 9.91 0.67
C ASP A 114 9.03 11.25 0.01
N GLY A 115 7.75 11.55 -0.18
CA GLY A 115 7.29 12.78 -0.83
C GLY A 115 7.44 12.80 -2.36
N PHE A 116 7.91 11.72 -3.00
CA PHE A 116 8.13 11.62 -4.45
C PHE A 116 7.18 10.61 -5.12
N ASN A 117 7.22 9.33 -4.74
CA ASN A 117 6.37 8.26 -5.27
C ASN A 117 5.46 7.63 -4.20
N GLY A 118 5.46 8.17 -2.99
CA GLY A 118 4.70 7.71 -1.86
C GLY A 118 5.10 8.44 -0.59
N TYR A 119 4.69 7.89 0.55
CA TYR A 119 5.10 8.37 1.87
C TYR A 119 5.58 7.22 2.76
N LEU A 120 6.61 7.52 3.55
CA LEU A 120 7.08 6.70 4.65
C LEU A 120 6.60 7.29 5.97
N VAL A 121 5.99 6.48 6.80
CA VAL A 121 5.41 6.89 8.09
C VAL A 121 6.04 6.05 9.19
N PRO A 122 6.42 6.61 10.34
CA PRO A 122 6.93 5.84 11.45
C PRO A 122 6.04 4.65 11.80
N GLN A 123 6.65 3.50 12.09
CA GLN A 123 5.91 2.28 12.40
C GLN A 123 4.93 2.51 13.54
N GLY A 124 3.65 2.19 13.30
CA GLY A 124 2.58 2.32 14.29
C GLY A 124 1.97 3.71 14.42
N ASP A 125 2.50 4.72 13.73
CA ASP A 125 1.90 6.07 13.74
C ASP A 125 0.70 6.15 12.78
N ILE A 126 -0.45 5.69 13.29
CA ILE A 126 -1.72 5.69 12.55
C ILE A 126 -2.15 7.13 12.23
N ASN A 127 -1.92 8.08 13.13
CA ASN A 127 -2.34 9.46 12.94
C ASN A 127 -1.59 10.11 11.77
N GLN A 128 -0.27 9.89 11.67
CA GLN A 128 0.51 10.38 10.54
C GLN A 128 0.10 9.68 9.24
N MET A 129 -0.23 8.37 9.28
CA MET A 129 -0.74 7.66 8.10
C MET A 129 -2.08 8.26 7.64
N VAL A 130 -3.00 8.56 8.54
CA VAL A 130 -4.27 9.26 8.24
C VAL A 130 -3.99 10.61 7.59
N GLU A 131 -3.07 11.40 8.15
CA GLU A 131 -2.68 12.70 7.59
C GLU A 131 -2.16 12.59 6.16
N LYS A 132 -1.26 11.63 5.89
CA LYS A 132 -0.69 11.44 4.54
C LYS A 132 -1.73 10.96 3.53
N VAL A 133 -2.65 10.07 3.93
CA VAL A 133 -3.77 9.66 3.07
C VAL A 133 -4.68 10.85 2.78
N ASP A 134 -5.11 11.58 3.80
CA ASP A 134 -5.97 12.77 3.66
C ASP A 134 -5.33 13.82 2.74
N GLN A 135 -4.04 14.11 2.94
CA GLN A 135 -3.29 15.05 2.12
C GLN A 135 -3.25 14.64 0.66
N LEU A 136 -3.06 13.35 0.37
CA LEU A 136 -2.93 12.86 -1.00
C LEU A 136 -4.28 12.81 -1.70
N LEU A 137 -5.34 12.35 -1.03
CA LEU A 137 -6.70 12.28 -1.57
C LEU A 137 -7.28 13.69 -1.86
N ASN A 138 -6.90 14.70 -1.08
CA ASN A 138 -7.33 16.09 -1.29
C ASN A 138 -6.50 16.85 -2.34
N ASN A 139 -5.46 16.23 -2.92
CA ASN A 139 -4.57 16.87 -3.89
C ASN A 139 -4.39 16.01 -5.15
N THR A 140 -5.34 16.12 -6.07
CA THR A 140 -5.34 15.36 -7.34
C THR A 140 -4.06 15.59 -8.15
N GLN A 141 -3.52 16.81 -8.17
CA GLN A 141 -2.29 17.12 -8.92
C GLN A 141 -1.09 16.37 -8.31
N LYS A 142 -0.99 16.34 -6.99
CA LYS A 142 0.08 15.60 -6.29
C LYS A 142 -0.07 14.10 -6.49
N LEU A 143 -1.30 13.60 -6.42
CA LEU A 143 -1.59 12.19 -6.67
C LEU A 143 -1.16 11.75 -8.07
N GLN A 144 -1.49 12.56 -9.10
CA GLN A 144 -1.04 12.33 -10.47
C GLN A 144 0.48 12.37 -10.62
N GLN A 145 1.15 13.34 -9.97
CA GLN A 145 2.60 13.40 -9.99
C GLN A 145 3.23 12.17 -9.33
N PHE A 146 2.71 11.74 -8.18
CA PHE A 146 3.18 10.53 -7.50
C PHE A 146 2.97 9.28 -8.36
N SER A 147 1.87 9.22 -9.11
CA SER A 147 1.59 8.12 -10.04
C SER A 147 2.66 8.04 -11.15
N ILE A 148 3.01 9.14 -11.77
CA ILE A 148 4.07 9.22 -12.78
C ILE A 148 5.42 8.79 -12.17
N ASN A 149 5.77 9.35 -11.03
CA ASN A 149 7.01 9.08 -10.32
C ASN A 149 7.12 7.61 -9.87
N SER A 150 5.98 6.98 -9.55
CA SER A 150 5.90 5.57 -9.20
C SER A 150 6.37 4.68 -10.34
N ILE A 151 5.85 4.92 -11.55
CA ILE A 151 6.26 4.17 -12.75
C ILE A 151 7.76 4.36 -13.03
N GLU A 152 8.24 5.60 -12.95
CA GLU A 152 9.66 5.92 -13.17
C GLU A 152 10.55 5.17 -12.17
N SER A 153 10.22 5.24 -10.89
CA SER A 153 10.99 4.57 -9.82
C SER A 153 11.03 3.05 -9.99
N ALA A 154 9.93 2.44 -10.43
CA ALA A 154 9.85 0.99 -10.61
C ALA A 154 10.70 0.47 -11.77
N GLN A 155 11.06 1.31 -12.77
CA GLN A 155 11.84 0.89 -13.95
C GLN A 155 13.21 0.33 -13.58
N GLN A 156 13.83 0.79 -12.49
CA GLN A 156 15.12 0.26 -12.05
C GLN A 156 15.09 -1.20 -11.59
N TYR A 157 13.89 -1.74 -11.34
CA TYR A 157 13.65 -3.12 -10.91
C TYR A 157 13.11 -4.02 -12.04
N ASN A 158 13.02 -3.52 -13.27
CA ASN A 158 12.58 -4.35 -14.39
C ASN A 158 13.62 -5.44 -14.74
N ALA A 159 13.18 -6.52 -15.39
CA ALA A 159 14.02 -7.68 -15.69
C ALA A 159 15.27 -7.32 -16.51
N THR A 160 15.16 -6.39 -17.45
CA THR A 160 16.28 -5.95 -18.31
C THR A 160 17.35 -5.24 -17.48
N THR A 161 16.93 -4.27 -16.65
CA THR A 161 17.84 -3.51 -15.79
C THR A 161 18.58 -4.42 -14.80
N ILE A 162 17.84 -5.34 -14.17
CA ILE A 162 18.42 -6.30 -13.22
C ILE A 162 19.39 -7.25 -13.93
N SER A 163 19.01 -7.80 -15.09
CA SER A 163 19.88 -8.67 -15.88
C SER A 163 21.20 -7.98 -16.26
N THR A 164 21.13 -6.73 -16.70
CA THR A 164 22.34 -5.94 -17.02
C THR A 164 23.23 -5.72 -15.80
N LYS A 165 22.65 -5.40 -14.65
CA LYS A 165 23.42 -5.28 -13.39
C LYS A 165 24.16 -6.58 -13.04
N TRP A 166 23.51 -7.74 -13.16
CA TRP A 166 24.12 -9.02 -12.91
C TRP A 166 25.25 -9.35 -13.90
N GLN A 167 25.05 -9.08 -15.20
CA GLN A 167 26.11 -9.27 -16.21
C GLN A 167 27.35 -8.45 -15.90
N ASN A 168 27.19 -7.21 -15.44
CA ASN A 168 28.32 -6.35 -15.08
C ASN A 168 29.09 -6.81 -13.82
N ILE A 169 28.46 -7.57 -12.94
CA ILE A 169 29.10 -8.13 -11.74
C ILE A 169 29.88 -9.42 -12.06
N LEU A 170 29.40 -10.19 -13.05
CA LEU A 170 29.95 -11.49 -13.41
C LEU A 170 31.10 -11.42 -14.44
N ASN A 171 31.33 -10.26 -15.05
CA ASN A 171 32.45 -9.96 -15.95
C ASN A 171 33.56 -9.18 -15.23
#